data_1c7f3a66778589081c57373a69d474e9
#
_entry.id   1c7f3a66778589081c57373a69d474e9
#
_cell.length_a   1.000
_cell.length_b   1.000
_cell.length_c   1.000
_cell.angle_alpha   90.00
_cell.angle_beta   90.00
_cell.angle_gamma   90.00
#
_symmetry.space_group_name_H-M   'P 1'
#
loop_
_entity.id
_entity.type
_entity.pdbx_description
1 polymer ?
#
loop_
_entity_poly.entity_id
_entity_poly.type
_entity_poly.pdbx_seq_one_letter_code
_entity_poly.pdbx_strand_id
1 'polypeptide(L)'
;MDSCYVTPKEDMHKGAYIIADPHRGLRDGALLFGAADEELAQKAAMYLAVQGLALRLIRVDDFERFMAQEQEYRNRLLGGFPAAVIKNVSWAEALGINAARGETPAELASAVKEAILK
;
A
#
# COMPACT_ATOMS: atom_id res chain seq x y z
N MET A 1 -22.72 -4.19 0.95
CA MET A 1 -21.98 -4.57 1.15
C MET A 1 -20.90 -3.98 1.16
N ASP A 2 -20.29 -3.81 1.54
CA ASP A 2 -19.41 -3.23 1.75
C ASP A 2 -18.32 -3.44 1.55
N SER A 3 -17.85 -2.94 1.35
CA SER A 3 -17.06 -3.13 1.03
C SER A 3 -15.85 -2.73 0.65
N CYS A 4 -14.83 -3.35 0.70
CA CYS A 4 -13.53 -3.02 0.25
C CYS A 4 -13.39 -3.45 -1.20
N TYR A 5 -12.70 -2.64 -1.97
CA TYR A 5 -12.35 -3.04 -3.32
C TYR A 5 -11.24 -4.08 -3.23
N VAL A 6 -11.34 -5.12 -4.03
CA VAL A 6 -10.32 -6.15 -4.14
C VAL A 6 -10.01 -6.34 -5.62
N THR A 7 -8.73 -6.43 -5.94
CA THR A 7 -8.30 -6.58 -7.32
C THR A 7 -8.91 -7.85 -7.94
N PRO A 8 -9.51 -7.76 -9.13
CA PRO A 8 -10.02 -8.95 -9.80
C PRO A 8 -8.90 -9.96 -10.05
N LYS A 9 -9.27 -11.23 -10.08
CA LYS A 9 -8.29 -12.30 -10.27
C LYS A 9 -7.45 -12.10 -11.52
N GLU A 10 -8.06 -11.61 -12.59
CA GLU A 10 -7.35 -11.42 -13.84
C GLU A 10 -6.24 -10.40 -13.74
N ASP A 11 -6.25 -9.54 -12.73
CA ASP A 11 -5.21 -8.53 -12.55
C ASP A 11 -4.13 -8.96 -11.55
N MET A 12 -4.32 -10.08 -10.86
CA MET A 12 -3.38 -10.47 -9.82
C MET A 12 -2.02 -10.87 -10.36
N HIS A 13 -1.94 -11.18 -11.65
CA HIS A 13 -0.66 -11.56 -12.25
C HIS A 13 0.14 -10.36 -12.76
N LYS A 14 -0.31 -9.15 -12.52
CA LYS A 14 0.36 -7.95 -13.02
C LYS A 14 1.47 -7.44 -12.11
N GLY A 15 1.82 -8.20 -11.10
CA GLY A 15 2.95 -7.89 -10.24
C GLY A 15 2.57 -7.23 -8.93
N ALA A 16 1.50 -6.45 -8.92
CA ALA A 16 1.00 -5.82 -7.70
C ALA A 16 -0.51 -5.69 -7.81
N TYR A 17 -1.18 -5.78 -6.66
CA TYR A 17 -2.63 -5.71 -6.66
C TYR A 17 -3.14 -5.28 -5.29
N ILE A 18 -4.37 -4.77 -5.27
CA ILE A 18 -5.00 -4.28 -4.04
C ILE A 18 -5.56 -5.47 -3.27
N ILE A 19 -5.16 -5.62 -2.01
CA ILE A 19 -5.73 -6.67 -1.16
C ILE A 19 -6.76 -6.15 -0.18
N ALA A 20 -6.77 -4.84 0.06
CA ALA A 20 -7.77 -4.24 0.93
C ALA A 20 -7.89 -2.77 0.62
N ASP A 21 -9.09 -2.24 0.70
CA ASP A 21 -9.36 -0.85 0.41
C ASP A 21 -10.41 -0.35 1.40
N PRO A 22 -10.28 0.87 1.92
CA PRO A 22 -11.27 1.38 2.87
C PRO A 22 -12.64 1.53 2.23
N HIS A 23 -13.65 1.50 3.09
CA HIS A 23 -15.03 1.65 2.65
C HIS A 23 -15.26 3.02 2.03
N ARG A 24 -16.15 3.05 1.03
CA ARG A 24 -16.68 4.30 0.48
C ARG A 24 -15.62 5.25 -0.03
N GLY A 25 -14.46 4.72 -0.39
CA GLY A 25 -13.41 5.55 -0.94
C GLY A 25 -12.76 6.50 0.03
N LEU A 26 -12.96 6.30 1.33
CA LEU A 26 -12.31 7.12 2.34
C LEU A 26 -10.88 6.65 2.51
N ARG A 27 -9.96 7.22 1.74
CA ARG A 27 -8.57 6.83 1.77
C ARG A 27 -7.69 8.01 2.06
N ASP A 28 -6.77 7.82 2.98
CA ASP A 28 -5.79 8.84 3.32
C ASP A 28 -4.45 8.54 2.67
N GLY A 29 -4.24 7.32 2.23
CA GLY A 29 -3.00 6.96 1.57
C GLY A 29 -3.01 5.51 1.13
N ALA A 30 -1.87 5.08 0.58
CA ALA A 30 -1.68 3.71 0.14
C ALA A 30 -0.39 3.16 0.75
N LEU A 31 -0.39 1.88 1.08
CA LEU A 31 0.75 1.21 1.66
C LEU A 31 1.11 0.02 0.78
N LEU A 32 2.34 0.02 0.25
CA LEU A 32 2.84 -1.06 -0.60
C LEU A 32 3.79 -1.94 0.21
N PHE A 33 3.74 -3.24 -0.04
CA PHE A 33 4.56 -4.18 0.71
C PHE A 33 4.74 -5.47 -0.08
N GLY A 34 5.83 -6.19 0.24
CA GLY A 34 6.04 -7.51 -0.32
C GLY A 34 5.30 -8.57 0.46
N ALA A 35 5.22 -9.79 -0.10
CA ALA A 35 4.47 -10.88 0.51
C ALA A 35 4.93 -11.17 1.94
N ALA A 36 6.24 -11.05 2.20
CA ALA A 36 6.77 -11.35 3.52
C ALA A 36 6.30 -10.36 4.58
N ASP A 37 5.88 -9.18 4.17
CA ASP A 37 5.47 -8.14 5.10
C ASP A 37 3.96 -7.94 5.17
N GLU A 38 3.20 -8.85 4.57
CA GLU A 38 1.74 -8.66 4.50
C GLU A 38 1.09 -8.58 5.87
N GLU A 39 1.46 -9.49 6.77
CA GLU A 39 0.87 -9.50 8.10
C GLU A 39 1.22 -8.22 8.86
N LEU A 40 2.47 -7.81 8.77
CA LEU A 40 2.92 -6.58 9.42
C LEU A 40 2.17 -5.37 8.86
N ALA A 41 1.98 -5.35 7.53
CA ALA A 41 1.26 -4.25 6.90
C ALA A 41 -0.19 -4.19 7.37
N GLN A 42 -0.85 -5.34 7.47
CA GLN A 42 -2.24 -5.36 7.90
C GLN A 42 -2.37 -4.87 9.34
N LYS A 43 -1.46 -5.28 10.22
CA LYS A 43 -1.52 -4.84 11.60
C LYS A 43 -1.23 -3.35 11.74
N ALA A 44 -0.25 -2.85 10.98
CA ALA A 44 0.03 -1.42 10.99
C ALA A 44 -1.16 -0.61 10.50
N ALA A 45 -1.82 -1.10 9.45
CA ALA A 45 -3.01 -0.42 8.93
C ALA A 45 -4.13 -0.39 9.96
N MET A 46 -4.26 -1.43 10.78
CA MET A 46 -5.26 -1.45 11.83
C MET A 46 -4.96 -0.39 12.90
N TYR A 47 -3.69 -0.26 13.29
CA TYR A 47 -3.31 0.80 14.21
C TYR A 47 -3.69 2.17 13.68
N LEU A 48 -3.46 2.40 12.38
CA LEU A 48 -3.74 3.70 11.79
C LEU A 48 -5.23 3.92 11.61
N ALA A 49 -5.99 2.87 11.33
CA ALA A 49 -7.44 2.99 11.19
C ALA A 49 -8.05 3.46 12.50
N VAL A 50 -7.56 2.99 13.63
CA VAL A 50 -8.02 3.42 14.94
C VAL A 50 -7.76 4.91 15.14
N GLN A 51 -6.72 5.44 14.49
CA GLN A 51 -6.38 6.85 14.57
C GLN A 51 -7.07 7.69 13.52
N GLY A 52 -7.94 7.07 12.72
CA GLY A 52 -8.69 7.80 11.70
C GLY A 52 -8.00 7.87 10.34
N LEU A 53 -6.94 7.10 10.13
CA LEU A 53 -6.24 7.07 8.85
C LEU A 53 -6.57 5.80 8.09
N ALA A 54 -7.21 5.96 6.95
CA ALA A 54 -7.64 4.82 6.13
C ALA A 54 -6.64 4.60 5.00
N LEU A 55 -6.13 3.38 4.88
CA LEU A 55 -5.10 3.06 3.90
C LEU A 55 -5.55 1.97 2.96
N ARG A 56 -5.19 2.13 1.68
CA ARG A 56 -5.31 1.07 0.70
C ARG A 56 -4.07 0.18 0.83
N LEU A 57 -4.26 -1.13 0.89
CA LEU A 57 -3.14 -2.07 1.00
C LEU A 57 -2.86 -2.70 -0.36
N ILE A 58 -1.63 -2.55 -0.83
CA ILE A 58 -1.20 -3.05 -2.13
C ILE A 58 -0.06 -4.03 -1.93
N ARG A 59 -0.28 -5.28 -2.32
CA ARG A 59 0.75 -6.30 -2.24
C ARG A 59 1.53 -6.35 -3.54
N VAL A 60 2.85 -6.35 -3.45
CA VAL A 60 3.73 -6.40 -4.61
C VAL A 60 4.43 -7.75 -4.62
N ASP A 61 4.10 -8.59 -5.61
CA ASP A 61 4.72 -9.90 -5.76
C ASP A 61 5.89 -9.86 -6.75
N ASP A 62 5.81 -8.98 -7.75
CA ASP A 62 6.85 -8.87 -8.78
C ASP A 62 6.91 -7.41 -9.18
N PHE A 63 7.84 -6.68 -8.57
CA PHE A 63 7.93 -5.24 -8.78
C PHE A 63 8.25 -4.88 -10.23
N GLU A 64 9.13 -5.65 -10.86
CA GLU A 64 9.49 -5.37 -12.25
C GLU A 64 8.29 -5.55 -13.17
N ARG A 65 7.52 -6.60 -12.94
CA ARG A 65 6.31 -6.82 -13.73
C ARG A 65 5.31 -5.69 -13.51
N PHE A 66 5.18 -5.23 -12.26
CA PHE A 66 4.30 -4.12 -11.95
C PHE A 66 4.72 -2.85 -12.69
N MET A 67 6.02 -2.56 -12.68
CA MET A 67 6.53 -1.36 -13.35
C MET A 67 6.40 -1.45 -14.87
N ALA A 68 6.29 -2.67 -15.41
CA ALA A 68 6.12 -2.87 -16.84
C ALA A 68 4.68 -2.71 -17.29
N GLN A 69 3.74 -2.57 -16.35
CA GLN A 69 2.34 -2.36 -16.70
C GLN A 69 2.12 -0.96 -17.24
N GLU A 70 0.99 -0.76 -17.88
CA GLU A 70 0.63 0.55 -18.36
C GLU A 70 0.54 1.55 -17.21
N GLN A 71 0.89 2.79 -17.51
CA GLN A 71 0.85 3.83 -16.50
C GLN A 71 -0.55 3.97 -15.90
N GLU A 72 -1.57 3.74 -16.72
CA GLU A 72 -2.95 3.81 -16.26
C GLU A 72 -3.22 2.81 -15.14
N TYR A 73 -2.73 1.57 -15.28
CA TYR A 73 -2.91 0.56 -14.23
C TYR A 73 -2.18 0.97 -12.96
N ARG A 74 -0.92 1.42 -13.09
CA ARG A 74 -0.15 1.84 -11.94
C ARG A 74 -0.81 3.02 -11.22
N ASN A 75 -1.31 3.99 -11.98
CA ASN A 75 -1.98 5.15 -11.40
C ASN A 75 -3.26 4.74 -10.70
N ARG A 76 -3.98 3.79 -11.26
CA ARG A 76 -5.22 3.31 -10.65
C ARG A 76 -4.95 2.63 -9.31
N LEU A 77 -3.88 1.85 -9.22
CA LEU A 77 -3.52 1.20 -7.98
C LEU A 77 -3.12 2.22 -6.92
N LEU A 78 -2.26 3.16 -7.28
CA LEU A 78 -1.77 4.16 -6.33
C LEU A 78 -2.82 5.20 -6.00
N GLY A 79 -3.79 5.42 -6.87
CA GLY A 79 -4.96 6.22 -6.58
C GLY A 79 -4.75 7.71 -6.42
N GLY A 80 -3.53 8.21 -6.67
CA GLY A 80 -3.25 9.63 -6.55
C GLY A 80 -3.15 10.13 -5.12
N PHE A 81 -3.11 9.25 -4.13
CA PHE A 81 -2.90 9.66 -2.74
C PHE A 81 -1.46 9.51 -2.33
N PRO A 82 -1.08 10.09 -1.18
CA PRO A 82 0.23 9.82 -0.61
C PRO A 82 0.40 8.32 -0.42
N ALA A 83 1.61 7.83 -0.63
CA ALA A 83 1.88 6.40 -0.54
C ALA A 83 3.20 6.16 0.16
N ALA A 84 3.34 4.98 0.75
CA ALA A 84 4.58 4.56 1.39
C ALA A 84 4.84 3.10 1.07
N VAL A 85 6.12 2.72 1.04
CA VAL A 85 6.54 1.35 0.81
C VAL A 85 7.19 0.83 2.08
N ILE A 86 6.82 -0.38 2.51
CA ILE A 86 7.44 -0.97 3.69
C ILE A 86 8.86 -1.41 3.36
N LYS A 87 9.83 -0.81 4.03
CA LYS A 87 11.25 -1.21 4.07
C LYS A 87 12.01 -1.16 2.74
N ASN A 88 11.36 -1.20 1.61
CA ASN A 88 12.04 -1.33 0.33
C ASN A 88 12.32 0.04 -0.28
N VAL A 89 13.52 0.54 -0.01
CA VAL A 89 13.92 1.86 -0.48
C VAL A 89 14.01 1.92 -2.00
N SER A 90 14.45 0.82 -2.64
CA SER A 90 14.53 0.78 -4.11
C SER A 90 13.18 0.98 -4.77
N TRP A 91 12.16 0.32 -4.25
CA TRP A 91 10.80 0.49 -4.78
C TRP A 91 10.31 1.92 -4.56
N ALA A 92 10.59 2.46 -3.36
CA ALA A 92 10.17 3.81 -3.04
C ALA A 92 10.79 4.82 -3.99
N GLU A 93 12.09 4.68 -4.26
CA GLU A 93 12.77 5.58 -5.17
C GLU A 93 12.22 5.47 -6.58
N ALA A 94 11.98 4.24 -7.05
CA ALA A 94 11.46 4.04 -8.40
C ALA A 94 10.07 4.64 -8.57
N LEU A 95 9.27 4.63 -7.50
CA LEU A 95 7.91 5.17 -7.55
C LEU A 95 7.83 6.63 -7.13
N GLY A 96 8.92 7.19 -6.62
CA GLY A 96 8.92 8.58 -6.17
C GLY A 96 8.13 8.80 -4.89
N ILE A 97 8.10 7.79 -4.02
CA ILE A 97 7.38 7.87 -2.74
C ILE A 97 8.32 7.51 -1.60
N ASN A 98 7.82 7.60 -0.38
CA ASN A 98 8.64 7.37 0.80
C ASN A 98 8.66 5.92 1.24
N ALA A 99 9.77 5.48 1.82
CA ALA A 99 9.87 4.17 2.46
C ALA A 99 9.59 4.34 3.95
N ALA A 100 8.92 3.33 4.54
CA ALA A 100 8.62 3.32 5.96
C ALA A 100 9.22 2.08 6.60
N ARG A 101 9.82 2.22 7.76
CA ARG A 101 10.47 1.12 8.45
C ARG A 101 9.95 0.98 9.87
N GLY A 102 9.87 -0.25 10.33
CA GLY A 102 9.48 -0.55 11.70
C GLY A 102 9.53 -2.04 11.92
N GLU A 103 9.97 -2.46 13.10
CA GLU A 103 10.06 -3.88 13.43
C GLU A 103 8.75 -4.40 14.00
N THR A 104 7.97 -3.53 14.59
CA THR A 104 6.67 -3.91 15.15
C THR A 104 5.58 -3.17 14.42
N PRO A 105 4.32 -3.67 14.50
CA PRO A 105 3.22 -2.95 13.87
C PRO A 105 3.09 -1.51 14.33
N ALA A 106 3.33 -1.24 15.62
CA ALA A 106 3.20 0.12 16.14
C ALA A 106 4.29 1.02 15.57
N GLU A 107 5.53 0.53 15.51
CA GLU A 107 6.63 1.30 14.93
C GLU A 107 6.39 1.58 13.46
N LEU A 108 5.96 0.56 12.73
CA LEU A 108 5.70 0.72 11.31
C LEU A 108 4.54 1.68 11.07
N ALA A 109 3.49 1.58 11.88
CA ALA A 109 2.36 2.50 11.77
C ALA A 109 2.81 3.94 11.94
N SER A 110 3.66 4.19 12.91
CA SER A 110 4.18 5.53 13.15
C SER A 110 4.97 6.03 11.96
N ALA A 111 5.84 5.18 11.39
CA ALA A 111 6.64 5.54 10.24
C ALA A 111 5.78 5.80 9.00
N VAL A 112 4.76 4.98 8.79
CA VAL A 112 3.85 5.14 7.66
C VAL A 112 3.06 6.44 7.80
N LYS A 113 2.59 6.73 9.00
CA LYS A 113 1.86 7.96 9.25
C LYS A 113 2.71 9.17 8.90
N GLU A 114 3.97 9.15 9.34
CA GLU A 114 4.89 10.24 9.04
C GLU A 114 5.10 10.39 7.53
N ALA A 115 5.29 9.26 6.84
CA ALA A 115 5.55 9.28 5.42
C ALA A 115 4.35 9.81 4.63
N ILE A 116 3.15 9.50 5.08
CA ILE A 116 1.93 9.89 4.37
C ILE A 116 1.53 11.32 4.66
N LEU A 117 1.69 11.76 5.90
CA LEU A 117 1.24 13.09 6.29
C LEU A 117 2.26 14.20 6.03
N LYS A 118 3.41 13.85 5.52
CA LYS A 118 4.43 14.85 5.22
C LYS A 118 4.08 15.72 4.03
#